data_8d1e1826f6a5aef17dafbb46b151d513
#
_entry.id   8d1e1826f6a5aef17dafbb46b151d513
#
_cell.length_a   1.000
_cell.length_b   1.000
_cell.length_c   1.000
_cell.angle_alpha   90.00
_cell.angle_beta   90.00
_cell.angle_gamma   90.00
#
_symmetry.space_group_name_H-M   'P 1'
#
loop_
_entity.id
_entity.type
_entity.pdbx_description
1 polymer ?
#
loop_
_entity_poly.entity_id
_entity_poly.type
_entity_poly.pdbx_seq_one_letter_code
_entity_poly.pdbx_strand_id
1 'polypeptide(L)'
;MLKMRTKPYSMKACLMALTWAGCATVHAASNDSASAVPAPVPVPAKPKCMNYDRYLTRAELAVKAVPVCGRISPELRGLREALAEHGLGFTATSYNGYTYDVLGHNSKPQVYNGQNPSYNASLNTYLTYDLTRVGFANDAQFTLAAQWVGANYTPANPRVTTMTVFAINQSFFNHQLELEYGYISGVRLFYGIALGGNASTAALGPSSVVPFQVGMSATEPTPTLNVITRDASLRFYNSFAVTRSVSPGGIAQDVKDNPSGFHLSVPDAKALFIDEFGYKRAASATENSAWFRAGTLYNTSHYTEFKTQEKSENNYGMYLAGTLQVSKPWGDARGWYLDSKLDYSPDSVNAINKAIQFTAFNVGPFVNRPADMFAVGVTKSYYSKELRDVYAGYGMDTANYTLAATTSYAARLTPGIYLISGLTYTHNPVFTPVHSDALLLQESLNFLF
;
A
#
# COMPACT_ATOMS: atom_id res chain seq x y z
N MET A 1 -40.71 -40.71 -4.46
CA MET A 1 -40.96 -41.18 -3.10
C MET A 1 -39.73 -41.95 -2.63
N LEU A 2 -38.89 -41.32 -1.82
CA LEU A 2 -37.97 -42.01 -0.90
C LEU A 2 -37.61 -41.02 0.21
N LYS A 3 -38.14 -41.30 1.40
CA LYS A 3 -37.84 -40.60 2.65
C LYS A 3 -36.50 -41.10 3.17
N MET A 4 -35.51 -40.21 3.40
CA MET A 4 -34.38 -40.52 4.28
C MET A 4 -34.44 -39.67 5.55
N ARG A 5 -34.43 -40.41 6.67
CA ARG A 5 -34.47 -39.91 8.03
C ARG A 5 -33.12 -39.32 8.46
N THR A 6 -33.18 -38.14 9.02
CA THR A 6 -32.10 -37.56 9.81
C THR A 6 -32.14 -38.03 11.25
N LYS A 7 -30.98 -38.52 11.75
CA LYS A 7 -30.75 -38.72 13.20
C LYS A 7 -29.81 -37.61 13.71
N PRO A 8 -30.10 -37.00 14.86
CA PRO A 8 -29.18 -36.06 15.49
C PRO A 8 -28.18 -36.80 16.40
N TYR A 9 -26.92 -36.46 16.28
CA TYR A 9 -25.91 -36.86 17.26
C TYR A 9 -25.71 -35.71 18.26
N SER A 10 -26.05 -36.00 19.51
CA SER A 10 -25.72 -35.20 20.69
C SER A 10 -24.33 -35.54 21.16
N MET A 11 -23.42 -34.55 21.23
CA MET A 11 -22.16 -34.69 21.93
C MET A 11 -22.23 -33.97 23.27
N LYS A 12 -22.20 -34.75 24.32
CA LYS A 12 -22.17 -34.32 25.72
C LYS A 12 -20.76 -33.81 26.05
N ALA A 13 -20.69 -32.63 26.62
CA ALA A 13 -19.54 -32.06 27.26
C ALA A 13 -19.13 -32.86 28.51
N CYS A 14 -17.83 -33.16 28.63
CA CYS A 14 -17.24 -33.66 29.88
C CYS A 14 -16.49 -32.50 30.56
N LEU A 15 -17.07 -31.99 31.65
CA LEU A 15 -16.39 -31.13 32.61
C LEU A 15 -15.56 -32.03 33.54
N MET A 16 -14.23 -31.78 33.64
CA MET A 16 -13.44 -32.27 34.78
C MET A 16 -12.91 -31.06 35.55
N ALA A 17 -13.48 -30.88 36.74
CA ALA A 17 -12.96 -30.01 37.77
C ALA A 17 -11.89 -30.77 38.58
N LEU A 18 -10.75 -30.17 38.78
CA LEU A 18 -9.75 -30.60 39.79
C LEU A 18 -9.55 -29.46 40.78
N THR A 19 -10.15 -29.62 41.93
CA THR A 19 -9.90 -28.87 43.15
C THR A 19 -8.67 -29.45 43.85
N TRP A 20 -7.70 -28.62 44.18
CA TRP A 20 -6.73 -28.91 45.25
C TRP A 20 -6.65 -27.69 46.18
N ALA A 21 -7.17 -27.89 47.37
CA ALA A 21 -6.99 -27.03 48.53
C ALA A 21 -5.73 -27.50 49.29
N GLY A 22 -4.84 -26.57 49.57
CA GLY A 22 -3.69 -26.74 50.44
C GLY A 22 -3.52 -25.49 51.26
N CYS A 23 -4.07 -25.47 52.49
CA CYS A 23 -3.80 -24.47 53.53
C CYS A 23 -2.45 -24.76 54.11
N ALA A 24 -1.50 -23.83 53.99
CA ALA A 24 -0.30 -23.75 54.80
C ALA A 24 -0.29 -22.39 55.56
N THR A 25 -0.56 -22.46 56.83
CA THR A 25 -0.37 -21.32 57.72
C THR A 25 1.12 -21.16 58.03
N VAL A 26 1.69 -20.04 57.61
CA VAL A 26 3.05 -19.62 58.04
C VAL A 26 2.90 -18.45 58.99
N HIS A 27 3.45 -18.60 60.16
CA HIS A 27 3.54 -17.59 61.24
C HIS A 27 4.40 -16.40 60.78
N ALA A 28 3.87 -15.21 60.91
CA ALA A 28 4.59 -13.97 60.70
C ALA A 28 5.53 -13.73 61.88
N ALA A 29 6.81 -13.74 61.61
CA ALA A 29 7.82 -13.13 62.48
C ALA A 29 7.93 -11.65 62.04
N SER A 30 7.58 -10.73 62.93
CA SER A 30 7.77 -9.29 62.79
C SER A 30 9.26 -8.97 62.90
N ASN A 31 9.91 -8.66 61.79
CA ASN A 31 11.15 -7.92 61.78
C ASN A 31 10.89 -6.54 61.21
N ASP A 32 10.82 -5.56 62.07
CA ASP A 32 10.88 -4.13 61.74
C ASP A 32 12.28 -3.80 61.17
N SER A 33 12.45 -3.98 59.89
CA SER A 33 13.49 -3.38 59.11
C SER A 33 12.84 -2.35 58.18
N ALA A 34 13.01 -1.09 58.47
CA ALA A 34 12.60 0.02 57.62
C ALA A 34 13.27 -0.17 56.24
N SER A 35 12.56 -0.84 55.29
CA SER A 35 12.97 -0.94 53.90
C SER A 35 12.86 0.46 53.31
N ALA A 36 14.01 1.08 53.04
CA ALA A 36 14.09 2.27 52.21
C ALA A 36 13.38 1.98 50.89
N VAL A 37 12.30 2.70 50.60
CA VAL A 37 11.61 2.66 49.32
C VAL A 37 12.63 2.97 48.22
N PRO A 38 12.90 2.05 47.27
CA PRO A 38 13.84 2.34 46.20
C PRO A 38 13.39 3.62 45.49
N ALA A 39 14.30 4.57 45.31
CA ALA A 39 14.05 5.78 44.55
C ALA A 39 13.48 5.34 43.16
N PRO A 40 12.42 6.00 42.64
CA PRO A 40 11.85 5.64 41.34
C PRO A 40 12.94 5.70 40.28
N VAL A 41 13.17 4.58 39.61
CA VAL A 41 14.13 4.49 38.51
C VAL A 41 13.71 5.55 37.47
N PRO A 42 14.61 6.48 37.09
CA PRO A 42 14.27 7.51 36.13
C PRO A 42 13.77 6.86 34.86
N VAL A 43 12.52 7.11 34.47
CA VAL A 43 11.98 6.69 33.18
C VAL A 43 12.85 7.35 32.10
N PRO A 44 13.53 6.60 31.24
CA PRO A 44 14.39 7.18 30.22
C PRO A 44 13.59 8.17 29.36
N ALA A 45 14.12 9.40 29.24
CA ALA A 45 13.48 10.44 28.45
C ALA A 45 13.25 9.92 27.00
N LYS A 46 12.03 10.12 26.44
CA LYS A 46 11.72 9.74 25.07
C LYS A 46 12.69 10.44 24.12
N PRO A 47 13.26 9.73 23.12
CA PRO A 47 14.13 10.34 22.11
C PRO A 47 13.45 11.53 21.43
N LYS A 48 14.15 12.65 21.25
CA LYS A 48 13.62 13.88 20.62
C LYS A 48 12.96 13.60 19.26
N CYS A 49 13.52 12.68 18.47
CA CYS A 49 13.00 12.30 17.15
C CYS A 49 11.54 11.82 17.15
N MET A 50 11.03 11.26 18.25
CA MET A 50 9.62 10.86 18.36
C MET A 50 8.64 12.05 18.32
N ASN A 51 9.09 13.24 18.67
CA ASN A 51 8.25 14.43 18.66
C ASN A 51 7.92 14.90 17.24
N TYR A 52 8.68 14.43 16.24
CA TYR A 52 8.51 14.82 14.84
C TYR A 52 7.56 13.92 14.08
N ASP A 53 7.15 12.76 14.63
CA ASP A 53 6.22 11.83 13.96
C ASP A 53 4.87 12.48 13.65
N ARG A 54 4.42 13.47 14.45
CA ARG A 54 3.18 14.23 14.20
C ARG A 54 3.20 15.03 12.89
N TYR A 55 4.37 15.30 12.35
CA TYR A 55 4.57 16.02 11.09
C TYR A 55 4.75 15.09 9.90
N LEU A 56 4.75 13.77 10.09
CA LEU A 56 4.74 12.84 8.96
C LEU A 56 3.46 13.02 8.15
N THR A 57 3.57 12.90 6.82
CA THR A 57 2.38 12.88 5.98
C THR A 57 1.49 11.69 6.35
N ARG A 58 0.20 11.93 6.40
CA ARG A 58 -0.77 10.89 6.74
C ARG A 58 -0.92 9.92 5.58
N ALA A 59 -0.89 8.63 5.89
CA ALA A 59 -1.12 7.55 4.94
C ALA A 59 -1.84 6.40 5.64
N GLU A 60 -2.84 5.84 4.98
CA GLU A 60 -3.57 4.67 5.45
C GLU A 60 -2.81 3.39 5.03
N LEU A 61 -2.05 2.80 5.95
CA LEU A 61 -1.26 1.59 5.71
C LEU A 61 -1.61 0.51 6.74
N ALA A 62 -1.56 -0.77 6.32
CA ALA A 62 -1.76 -1.92 7.22
C ALA A 62 -0.64 -2.01 8.28
N VAL A 63 0.59 -1.72 7.90
CA VAL A 63 1.76 -1.61 8.77
C VAL A 63 2.15 -0.13 8.85
N LYS A 64 2.42 0.36 10.05
CA LYS A 64 2.79 1.76 10.26
C LYS A 64 4.00 2.16 9.43
N ALA A 65 3.98 3.39 8.90
CA ALA A 65 5.13 4.01 8.25
C ALA A 65 6.34 4.05 9.21
N VAL A 66 7.54 4.03 8.64
CA VAL A 66 8.79 4.11 9.42
C VAL A 66 8.81 5.45 10.17
N PRO A 67 8.84 5.43 11.53
CA PRO A 67 8.87 6.65 12.33
C PRO A 67 10.16 7.44 12.08
N VAL A 68 10.16 8.71 12.47
CA VAL A 68 11.33 9.60 12.25
C VAL A 68 12.60 9.04 12.87
N CYS A 69 12.52 8.44 14.05
CA CYS A 69 13.68 7.80 14.69
C CYS A 69 14.26 6.61 13.92
N GLY A 70 13.52 6.05 13.00
CA GLY A 70 13.95 4.96 12.12
C GLY A 70 14.57 5.41 10.80
N ARG A 71 14.73 6.73 10.58
CA ARG A 71 15.23 7.34 9.33
C ARG A 71 16.70 7.71 9.42
N ILE A 72 17.31 8.05 8.27
CA ILE A 72 18.69 8.58 8.21
C ILE A 72 18.75 9.92 8.92
N SER A 73 19.71 10.09 9.82
CA SER A 73 19.90 11.34 10.56
C SER A 73 18.57 11.91 11.07
N PRO A 74 17.93 11.29 12.07
CA PRO A 74 16.55 11.62 12.48
C PRO A 74 16.31 13.10 12.78
N GLU A 75 17.33 13.81 13.24
CA GLU A 75 17.25 15.23 13.56
C GLU A 75 17.70 16.15 12.40
N LEU A 76 18.25 15.58 11.30
CA LEU A 76 18.81 16.33 10.16
C LEU A 76 19.75 17.47 10.60
N ARG A 77 20.63 17.19 11.59
CA ARG A 77 21.55 18.16 12.18
C ARG A 77 20.84 19.40 12.78
N GLY A 78 19.67 19.23 13.40
CA GLY A 78 18.87 20.31 13.99
C GLY A 78 17.88 20.98 13.03
N LEU A 79 17.96 20.72 11.72
CA LEU A 79 17.01 21.30 10.76
C LEU A 79 15.55 20.89 11.09
N ARG A 80 15.34 19.64 11.54
CA ARG A 80 14.01 19.15 11.84
C ARG A 80 13.38 19.84 13.06
N GLU A 81 14.20 20.20 14.06
CA GLU A 81 13.80 21.00 15.21
C GLU A 81 13.38 22.41 14.77
N ALA A 82 14.24 23.09 14.01
CA ALA A 82 13.93 24.42 13.48
C ALA A 82 12.67 24.46 12.61
N LEU A 83 12.43 23.45 11.77
CA LEU A 83 11.20 23.33 11.00
C LEU A 83 9.99 23.12 11.91
N ALA A 84 10.10 22.24 12.91
CA ALA A 84 9.02 21.91 13.84
C ALA A 84 8.60 23.12 14.71
N GLU A 85 9.52 23.99 15.10
CA GLU A 85 9.22 25.26 15.78
C GLU A 85 8.27 26.14 14.96
N HIS A 86 8.36 26.07 13.64
CA HIS A 86 7.47 26.78 12.72
C HIS A 86 6.27 25.92 12.24
N GLY A 87 6.06 24.72 12.82
CA GLY A 87 4.96 23.84 12.44
C GLY A 87 5.19 23.08 11.12
N LEU A 88 6.42 23.07 10.62
CA LEU A 88 6.79 22.41 9.38
C LEU A 88 7.36 21.00 9.64
N GLY A 89 7.04 20.06 8.78
CA GLY A 89 7.66 18.75 8.72
C GLY A 89 8.31 18.52 7.36
N PHE A 90 9.43 17.81 7.35
CA PHE A 90 10.11 17.43 6.13
C PHE A 90 10.49 15.95 6.15
N THR A 91 10.19 15.24 5.07
CA THR A 91 10.69 13.88 4.81
C THR A 91 11.05 13.72 3.35
N ALA A 92 12.02 12.85 3.09
CA ALA A 92 12.36 12.44 1.73
C ALA A 92 12.59 10.94 1.67
N THR A 93 12.29 10.34 0.52
CA THR A 93 12.55 8.93 0.25
C THR A 93 13.15 8.80 -1.15
N SER A 94 14.34 8.19 -1.24
CA SER A 94 14.93 7.79 -2.50
C SER A 94 14.76 6.28 -2.67
N TYR A 95 14.30 5.90 -3.83
CA TYR A 95 14.14 4.52 -4.27
C TYR A 95 15.02 4.30 -5.50
N ASN A 96 15.86 3.25 -5.49
CA ASN A 96 16.77 2.92 -6.57
C ASN A 96 16.62 1.45 -6.89
N GLY A 97 15.97 1.11 -8.00
CA GLY A 97 15.64 -0.23 -8.41
C GLY A 97 16.42 -0.71 -9.61
N TYR A 98 16.71 -2.00 -9.62
CA TYR A 98 17.30 -2.73 -10.73
C TYR A 98 16.49 -4.00 -10.97
N THR A 99 16.23 -4.34 -12.23
CA THR A 99 15.52 -5.55 -12.62
C THR A 99 16.20 -6.18 -13.83
N TYR A 100 16.38 -7.50 -13.80
CA TYR A 100 17.00 -8.24 -14.90
C TYR A 100 16.44 -9.66 -15.00
N ASP A 101 16.14 -10.10 -16.23
CA ASP A 101 15.75 -11.47 -16.52
C ASP A 101 16.99 -12.37 -16.60
N VAL A 102 17.18 -13.19 -15.58
CA VAL A 102 18.34 -14.09 -15.47
C VAL A 102 18.29 -15.29 -16.41
N LEU A 103 17.16 -15.52 -17.13
CA LEU A 103 17.07 -16.53 -18.19
C LEU A 103 17.67 -16.05 -19.51
N GLY A 104 18.06 -14.77 -19.61
CA GLY A 104 18.85 -14.26 -20.72
C GLY A 104 18.03 -13.92 -21.98
N HIS A 105 16.76 -13.54 -21.86
CA HIS A 105 15.88 -13.20 -22.96
C HIS A 105 16.10 -11.78 -23.51
N ASN A 106 17.32 -11.28 -23.50
CA ASN A 106 17.66 -9.94 -24.00
C ASN A 106 17.18 -9.74 -25.44
N SER A 107 16.50 -8.64 -25.71
CA SER A 107 15.94 -8.34 -27.03
C SER A 107 15.91 -6.84 -27.32
N LYS A 108 15.90 -6.49 -28.61
CA LYS A 108 15.61 -5.16 -29.12
C LYS A 108 14.48 -5.25 -30.16
N PRO A 109 13.35 -4.56 -29.94
CA PRO A 109 13.05 -3.70 -28.80
C PRO A 109 12.80 -4.50 -27.52
N GLN A 110 13.03 -3.89 -26.35
CA GLN A 110 12.63 -4.42 -25.05
C GLN A 110 11.11 -4.34 -24.91
N VAL A 111 10.45 -5.44 -24.51
CA VAL A 111 8.98 -5.52 -24.46
C VAL A 111 8.42 -5.69 -23.04
N TYR A 112 9.26 -6.06 -22.05
CA TYR A 112 8.89 -6.06 -20.63
C TYR A 112 10.03 -5.54 -19.75
N ASN A 113 9.68 -5.07 -18.56
CA ASN A 113 10.64 -4.56 -17.59
C ASN A 113 11.57 -5.69 -17.12
N GLY A 114 12.87 -5.49 -17.23
CA GLY A 114 13.89 -6.46 -16.87
C GLY A 114 14.31 -7.41 -18.00
N GLN A 115 13.64 -7.44 -19.15
CA GLN A 115 14.10 -8.23 -20.29
C GLN A 115 15.55 -7.91 -20.66
N ASN A 116 15.87 -6.62 -20.72
CA ASN A 116 17.25 -6.12 -20.66
C ASN A 116 17.48 -5.53 -19.27
N PRO A 117 18.74 -5.36 -18.82
CA PRO A 117 19.00 -4.68 -17.56
C PRO A 117 18.26 -3.36 -17.46
N SER A 118 17.29 -3.30 -16.55
CA SER A 118 16.42 -2.15 -16.36
C SER A 118 16.68 -1.54 -14.99
N TYR A 119 16.84 -0.22 -14.95
CA TYR A 119 16.96 0.52 -13.71
C TYR A 119 15.95 1.65 -13.66
N ASN A 120 15.55 1.97 -12.43
CA ASN A 120 14.75 3.15 -12.13
C ASN A 120 15.24 3.77 -10.83
N ALA A 121 15.20 5.09 -10.76
CA ALA A 121 15.47 5.85 -9.56
C ALA A 121 14.35 6.85 -9.35
N SER A 122 13.94 7.04 -8.10
CA SER A 122 13.02 8.12 -7.75
C SER A 122 13.42 8.80 -6.45
N LEU A 123 13.12 10.09 -6.37
CA LEU A 123 13.22 10.89 -5.16
C LEU A 123 11.85 11.51 -4.88
N ASN A 124 11.26 11.17 -3.75
CA ASN A 124 10.01 11.73 -3.26
C ASN A 124 10.31 12.62 -2.08
N THR A 125 9.86 13.87 -2.12
CA THR A 125 10.01 14.85 -1.04
C THR A 125 8.64 15.28 -0.55
N TYR A 126 8.50 15.42 0.77
CA TYR A 126 7.27 15.84 1.43
C TYR A 126 7.58 16.98 2.37
N LEU A 127 6.83 18.05 2.24
CA LEU A 127 6.76 19.17 3.16
C LEU A 127 5.35 19.21 3.74
N THR A 128 5.21 19.19 5.06
CA THR A 128 3.94 19.30 5.75
C THR A 128 3.89 20.57 6.59
N TYR A 129 2.69 21.10 6.78
CA TYR A 129 2.46 22.27 7.65
C TYR A 129 1.27 22.03 8.56
N ASP A 130 1.45 22.31 9.84
CA ASP A 130 0.41 22.25 10.86
C ASP A 130 -0.51 23.48 10.76
N LEU A 131 -1.67 23.27 10.13
CA LEU A 131 -2.66 24.34 9.90
C LEU A 131 -3.38 24.79 11.17
N THR A 132 -3.25 24.08 12.29
CA THR A 132 -3.82 24.52 13.57
C THR A 132 -3.20 25.86 14.02
N ARG A 133 -1.98 26.15 13.59
CA ARG A 133 -1.28 27.42 13.85
C ARG A 133 -1.91 28.64 13.16
N VAL A 134 -2.70 28.41 12.15
CA VAL A 134 -3.42 29.48 11.39
C VAL A 134 -4.94 29.41 11.59
N GLY A 135 -5.39 28.70 12.64
CA GLY A 135 -6.79 28.71 13.07
C GLY A 135 -7.68 27.60 12.49
N PHE A 136 -7.11 26.63 11.77
CA PHE A 136 -7.88 25.44 11.37
C PHE A 136 -8.20 24.53 12.57
N ALA A 137 -9.17 23.64 12.42
CA ALA A 137 -9.50 22.65 13.43
C ALA A 137 -8.28 21.78 13.79
N ASN A 138 -8.32 21.15 14.96
CA ASN A 138 -7.26 20.27 15.43
C ASN A 138 -6.95 19.21 14.38
N ASP A 139 -5.67 18.83 14.29
CA ASP A 139 -5.16 17.85 13.33
C ASP A 139 -5.27 18.23 11.84
N ALA A 140 -5.53 19.49 11.52
CA ALA A 140 -5.46 19.96 10.13
C ALA A 140 -3.99 20.03 9.66
N GLN A 141 -3.70 19.40 8.52
CA GLN A 141 -2.36 19.38 7.94
C GLN A 141 -2.42 19.72 6.45
N PHE A 142 -1.58 20.64 6.02
CA PHE A 142 -1.27 20.83 4.60
C PHE A 142 -0.08 19.96 4.22
N THR A 143 -0.13 19.34 3.05
CA THR A 143 0.98 18.55 2.49
C THR A 143 1.29 19.01 1.07
N LEU A 144 2.55 19.34 0.84
CA LEU A 144 3.14 19.54 -0.47
C LEU A 144 4.16 18.41 -0.71
N ALA A 145 4.02 17.69 -1.81
CA ALA A 145 4.99 16.66 -2.19
C ALA A 145 5.33 16.74 -3.67
N ALA A 146 6.60 16.43 -3.97
CA ALA A 146 7.11 16.36 -5.32
C ALA A 146 7.91 15.08 -5.52
N GLN A 147 7.90 14.58 -6.76
CA GLN A 147 8.62 13.38 -7.16
C GLN A 147 9.49 13.66 -8.40
N TRP A 148 10.70 13.14 -8.39
CA TRP A 148 11.51 12.95 -9.57
C TRP A 148 11.64 11.45 -9.86
N VAL A 149 11.49 11.07 -11.14
CA VAL A 149 11.67 9.69 -11.62
C VAL A 149 12.60 9.68 -12.83
N GLY A 150 13.62 8.84 -12.79
CA GLY A 150 14.50 8.52 -13.91
C GLY A 150 14.54 7.01 -14.14
N ALA A 151 14.40 6.57 -15.40
CA ALA A 151 14.44 5.17 -15.77
C ALA A 151 14.98 4.98 -17.19
N ASN A 152 15.52 3.78 -17.49
CA ASN A 152 15.91 3.42 -18.83
C ASN A 152 14.80 2.67 -19.60
N TYR A 153 13.84 2.04 -18.89
CA TYR A 153 12.65 1.45 -19.49
C TYR A 153 11.40 2.27 -19.14
N THR A 154 11.12 3.26 -19.99
CA THR A 154 10.08 4.26 -19.75
C THR A 154 8.63 3.76 -19.85
N PRO A 155 8.28 2.66 -20.56
CA PRO A 155 6.92 2.13 -20.54
C PRO A 155 6.45 1.67 -19.15
N ALA A 156 7.38 1.17 -18.30
CA ALA A 156 7.07 0.79 -16.93
C ALA A 156 7.21 1.97 -15.94
N ASN A 157 8.16 2.87 -16.20
CA ASN A 157 8.48 3.99 -15.32
C ASN A 157 8.71 5.26 -16.17
N PRO A 158 7.66 6.02 -16.50
CA PRO A 158 7.78 7.27 -17.23
C PRO A 158 8.74 8.24 -16.50
N ARG A 159 9.64 8.87 -17.23
CA ARG A 159 10.50 9.92 -16.68
C ARG A 159 9.67 11.14 -16.39
N VAL A 160 9.69 11.60 -15.14
CA VAL A 160 8.88 12.73 -14.73
C VAL A 160 9.53 13.50 -13.58
N THR A 161 9.30 14.80 -13.56
CA THR A 161 9.46 15.65 -12.37
C THR A 161 8.15 16.35 -12.18
N THR A 162 7.41 15.99 -11.16
CA THR A 162 6.03 16.46 -10.95
C THR A 162 5.72 16.63 -9.47
N MET A 163 4.74 17.46 -9.18
CA MET A 163 4.06 17.45 -7.89
C MET A 163 3.28 16.13 -7.75
N THR A 164 3.24 15.56 -6.55
CA THR A 164 2.47 14.33 -6.25
C THR A 164 1.39 14.54 -5.20
N VAL A 165 1.52 15.58 -4.38
CA VAL A 165 0.50 16.01 -3.41
C VAL A 165 0.52 17.52 -3.27
N PHE A 166 -0.65 18.14 -3.28
CA PHE A 166 -0.91 19.51 -2.87
C PHE A 166 -2.30 19.55 -2.24
N ALA A 167 -2.36 19.20 -0.95
CA ALA A 167 -3.65 18.88 -0.35
C ALA A 167 -3.70 19.24 1.13
N ILE A 168 -4.93 19.37 1.62
CA ILE A 168 -5.25 19.54 3.03
C ILE A 168 -5.95 18.27 3.50
N ASN A 169 -5.51 17.76 4.65
CA ASN A 169 -6.21 16.77 5.45
C ASN A 169 -6.71 17.44 6.73
N GLN A 170 -7.98 17.28 7.04
CA GLN A 170 -8.62 17.89 8.19
C GLN A 170 -9.54 16.92 8.90
N SER A 171 -9.35 16.75 10.22
CA SER A 171 -10.15 15.85 11.04
C SER A 171 -11.14 16.61 11.90
N PHE A 172 -12.32 16.02 12.13
CA PHE A 172 -13.38 16.52 12.97
C PHE A 172 -13.92 15.40 13.87
N PHE A 173 -14.57 15.78 14.97
CA PHE A 173 -15.28 14.85 15.86
C PHE A 173 -14.41 13.66 16.31
N ASN A 174 -13.18 13.95 16.79
CA ASN A 174 -12.22 12.91 17.20
C ASN A 174 -11.94 11.87 16.09
N HIS A 175 -11.67 12.32 14.86
CA HIS A 175 -11.41 11.50 13.66
C HIS A 175 -12.61 10.69 13.14
N GLN A 176 -13.82 10.94 13.61
CA GLN A 176 -15.01 10.30 13.03
C GLN A 176 -15.38 10.86 11.66
N LEU A 177 -14.95 12.09 11.36
CA LEU A 177 -15.04 12.68 10.02
C LEU A 177 -13.67 13.23 9.63
N GLU A 178 -13.17 12.85 8.46
CA GLU A 178 -11.98 13.44 7.84
C GLU A 178 -12.31 13.93 6.44
N LEU A 179 -11.76 15.09 6.09
CA LEU A 179 -11.80 15.66 4.77
C LEU A 179 -10.39 15.73 4.22
N GLU A 180 -10.21 15.24 3.01
CA GLU A 180 -8.96 15.34 2.25
C GLU A 180 -9.27 15.97 0.90
N TYR A 181 -8.68 17.12 0.62
CA TYR A 181 -9.00 17.86 -0.59
C TYR A 181 -7.78 18.58 -1.16
N GLY A 182 -7.74 18.64 -2.49
CA GLY A 182 -6.64 19.19 -3.26
C GLY A 182 -6.18 18.25 -4.37
N TYR A 183 -4.89 18.22 -4.65
CA TYR A 183 -4.29 17.32 -5.63
C TYR A 183 -3.65 16.15 -4.92
N ILE A 184 -4.23 14.95 -5.09
CA ILE A 184 -3.83 13.72 -4.40
C ILE A 184 -3.90 12.56 -5.38
N SER A 185 -2.95 11.63 -5.35
CA SER A 185 -3.07 10.39 -6.11
C SER A 185 -4.03 9.41 -5.41
N GLY A 186 -4.91 8.77 -6.19
CA GLY A 186 -5.96 7.87 -5.68
C GLY A 186 -5.42 6.70 -4.87
N VAL A 187 -4.25 6.17 -5.25
CA VAL A 187 -3.59 5.07 -4.53
C VAL A 187 -3.21 5.40 -3.09
N ARG A 188 -3.07 6.68 -2.75
CA ARG A 188 -2.80 7.10 -1.35
C ARG A 188 -4.04 7.03 -0.48
N LEU A 189 -5.22 7.07 -1.08
CA LEU A 189 -6.51 7.11 -0.41
C LEU A 189 -7.18 5.73 -0.37
N PHE A 190 -7.04 4.97 -1.45
CA PHE A 190 -7.80 3.75 -1.70
C PHE A 190 -6.90 2.58 -2.07
N TYR A 191 -7.47 1.36 -1.97
CA TYR A 191 -6.89 0.11 -2.44
C TYR A 191 -5.67 -0.39 -1.65
N GLY A 192 -4.73 0.49 -1.32
CA GLY A 192 -3.48 0.14 -0.63
C GLY A 192 -2.63 -0.86 -1.41
N ILE A 193 -1.70 -0.36 -2.22
CA ILE A 193 -0.84 -1.22 -3.07
C ILE A 193 0.27 -1.90 -2.27
N ALA A 194 0.67 -1.33 -1.16
CA ALA A 194 1.89 -1.73 -0.48
C ALA A 194 1.80 -3.17 0.03
N LEU A 195 2.54 -4.06 -0.58
CA LEU A 195 2.90 -5.32 0.01
C LEU A 195 3.65 -5.03 1.32
N GLY A 196 3.15 -5.54 2.44
CA GLY A 196 3.77 -5.31 3.74
C GLY A 196 3.61 -3.90 4.32
N GLY A 197 2.74 -3.07 3.75
CA GLY A 197 2.26 -1.84 4.39
C GLY A 197 3.13 -0.60 4.26
N ASN A 198 4.36 -0.69 3.80
CA ASN A 198 5.22 0.47 3.58
C ASN A 198 5.97 0.33 2.26
N ALA A 199 5.70 1.21 1.30
CA ALA A 199 6.32 1.19 -0.02
C ALA A 199 7.86 1.26 0.02
N SER A 200 8.44 1.87 1.05
CA SER A 200 9.90 2.00 1.20
C SER A 200 10.57 0.74 1.73
N THR A 201 9.81 -0.16 2.36
CA THR A 201 10.29 -1.41 2.96
C THR A 201 9.48 -2.61 2.49
N ALA A 202 8.61 -2.41 1.49
CA ALA A 202 7.73 -3.43 0.96
C ALA A 202 8.50 -4.49 0.19
N ALA A 203 7.94 -5.68 0.17
CA ALA A 203 8.37 -6.73 -0.72
C ALA A 203 8.23 -6.32 -2.18
N LEU A 204 9.13 -6.79 -3.02
CA LEU A 204 9.05 -6.67 -4.46
C LEU A 204 8.03 -7.65 -5.03
N GLY A 205 7.46 -7.34 -6.14
CA GLY A 205 6.53 -8.17 -6.87
C GLY A 205 5.45 -7.36 -7.58
N PRO A 206 4.81 -7.92 -8.60
CA PRO A 206 3.73 -7.24 -9.29
C PRO A 206 2.48 -7.18 -8.43
N SER A 207 1.73 -6.09 -8.57
CA SER A 207 0.38 -5.95 -8.02
C SER A 207 -0.64 -5.82 -9.15
N SER A 208 -1.94 -5.94 -8.84
CA SER A 208 -2.99 -5.70 -9.81
C SER A 208 -2.97 -4.26 -10.33
N VAL A 209 -3.30 -4.11 -11.59
CA VAL A 209 -3.41 -2.82 -12.28
C VAL A 209 -4.86 -2.45 -12.60
N VAL A 210 -5.84 -3.29 -12.24
CA VAL A 210 -7.25 -3.10 -12.60
C VAL A 210 -7.81 -1.75 -12.14
N PRO A 211 -7.65 -1.29 -10.88
CA PRO A 211 -8.17 0.01 -10.47
C PRO A 211 -7.57 1.17 -11.26
N PHE A 212 -6.30 1.05 -11.69
CA PHE A 212 -5.61 2.09 -12.47
C PHE A 212 -6.12 2.17 -13.90
N GLN A 213 -6.48 1.04 -14.52
CA GLN A 213 -7.10 1.03 -15.85
C GLN A 213 -8.51 1.64 -15.83
N VAL A 214 -9.22 1.54 -14.69
CA VAL A 214 -10.51 2.21 -14.50
C VAL A 214 -10.35 3.72 -14.26
N GLY A 215 -9.13 4.23 -14.13
CA GLY A 215 -8.84 5.66 -14.03
C GLY A 215 -8.41 6.16 -12.66
N MET A 216 -8.19 5.27 -11.68
CA MET A 216 -7.57 5.65 -10.41
C MET A 216 -6.11 6.04 -10.64
N SER A 217 -5.68 7.18 -10.09
CA SER A 217 -4.30 7.63 -10.24
C SER A 217 -3.35 6.86 -9.30
N ALA A 218 -2.16 6.54 -9.82
CA ALA A 218 -1.10 5.87 -9.07
C ALA A 218 -0.10 6.88 -8.47
N THR A 219 0.61 7.60 -9.33
CA THR A 219 1.62 8.60 -8.95
C THR A 219 1.20 10.01 -9.29
N GLU A 220 0.46 10.17 -10.39
CA GLU A 220 -0.05 11.44 -10.86
C GLU A 220 -1.13 11.95 -9.91
N PRO A 221 -1.01 13.18 -9.39
CA PRO A 221 -2.05 13.74 -8.56
C PRO A 221 -3.22 14.19 -9.42
N THR A 222 -4.42 14.00 -8.89
CA THR A 222 -5.65 14.47 -9.49
C THR A 222 -6.40 15.37 -8.53
N PRO A 223 -7.12 16.40 -8.99
CA PRO A 223 -7.99 17.20 -8.13
C PRO A 223 -9.04 16.29 -7.50
N THR A 224 -9.04 16.20 -6.18
CA THR A 224 -9.78 15.21 -5.39
C THR A 224 -10.44 15.87 -4.19
N LEU A 225 -11.66 15.48 -3.91
CA LEU A 225 -12.32 15.64 -2.63
C LEU A 225 -12.65 14.24 -2.09
N ASN A 226 -12.09 13.90 -0.95
CA ASN A 226 -12.35 12.64 -0.25
C ASN A 226 -12.98 12.93 1.12
N VAL A 227 -14.03 12.20 1.45
CA VAL A 227 -14.75 12.27 2.73
C VAL A 227 -14.67 10.91 3.39
N ILE A 228 -14.06 10.84 4.57
CA ILE A 228 -13.95 9.62 5.34
C ILE A 228 -14.82 9.75 6.59
N THR A 229 -15.76 8.84 6.77
CA THR A 229 -16.56 8.71 7.98
C THR A 229 -16.17 7.43 8.73
N ARG A 230 -16.12 7.51 10.07
CA ARG A 230 -15.80 6.37 10.92
C ARG A 230 -16.81 6.22 12.05
N ASP A 231 -16.99 4.98 12.51
CA ASP A 231 -17.75 4.70 13.71
C ASP A 231 -17.04 5.22 14.99
N ALA A 232 -17.70 5.18 16.12
CA ALA A 232 -17.13 5.62 17.39
C ALA A 232 -15.90 4.81 17.83
N SER A 233 -15.73 3.58 17.36
CA SER A 233 -14.56 2.75 17.62
C SER A 233 -13.38 3.06 16.67
N LEU A 234 -13.60 3.87 15.64
CA LEU A 234 -12.69 4.19 14.54
C LEU A 234 -12.23 2.95 13.74
N ARG A 235 -12.97 1.85 13.83
CA ARG A 235 -12.62 0.58 13.18
C ARG A 235 -13.32 0.40 11.84
N PHE A 236 -14.60 0.74 11.77
CA PHE A 236 -15.36 0.75 10.52
C PHE A 236 -15.30 2.13 9.89
N TYR A 237 -15.11 2.17 8.59
CA TYR A 237 -15.09 3.42 7.85
C TYR A 237 -15.75 3.28 6.49
N ASN A 238 -16.23 4.41 6.00
CA ASN A 238 -16.53 4.62 4.60
C ASN A 238 -15.71 5.79 4.10
N SER A 239 -15.06 5.62 2.96
CA SER A 239 -14.29 6.64 2.27
C SER A 239 -14.87 6.85 0.88
N PHE A 240 -15.41 8.04 0.63
CA PHE A 240 -16.00 8.40 -0.65
C PHE A 240 -15.25 9.56 -1.28
N ALA A 241 -14.79 9.38 -2.52
CA ALA A 241 -14.10 10.43 -3.26
C ALA A 241 -14.74 10.75 -4.59
N VAL A 242 -14.67 12.04 -4.92
CA VAL A 242 -14.86 12.55 -6.28
C VAL A 242 -13.53 13.11 -6.74
N THR A 243 -13.02 12.57 -7.84
CA THR A 243 -11.70 12.94 -8.37
C THR A 243 -11.73 13.03 -9.90
N ARG A 244 -10.77 13.71 -10.49
CA ARG A 244 -10.55 13.61 -11.94
C ARG A 244 -9.96 12.21 -12.23
N SER A 245 -10.51 11.53 -13.23
CA SER A 245 -9.90 10.32 -13.76
C SER A 245 -8.49 10.59 -14.32
N VAL A 246 -7.62 9.60 -14.28
CA VAL A 246 -6.45 9.56 -15.17
C VAL A 246 -6.95 9.51 -16.63
N SER A 247 -6.15 10.03 -17.56
CA SER A 247 -6.47 9.98 -18.99
C SER A 247 -6.88 8.56 -19.43
N PRO A 248 -7.97 8.37 -20.19
CA PRO A 248 -8.31 7.08 -20.79
C PRO A 248 -7.20 6.50 -21.70
N GLY A 249 -6.27 7.34 -22.18
CA GLY A 249 -5.04 6.93 -22.86
C GLY A 249 -3.96 6.32 -21.95
N GLY A 250 -4.24 6.24 -20.63
CA GLY A 250 -3.35 5.68 -19.62
C GLY A 250 -2.39 6.68 -19.00
N ILE A 251 -1.60 6.21 -18.04
CA ILE A 251 -0.69 7.04 -17.22
C ILE A 251 0.32 7.82 -18.07
N ALA A 252 0.90 7.20 -19.09
CA ALA A 252 1.87 7.88 -19.96
C ALA A 252 1.26 9.06 -20.72
N GLN A 253 -0.01 8.96 -21.12
CA GLN A 253 -0.74 10.07 -21.76
C GLN A 253 -1.07 11.14 -20.72
N ASP A 254 -1.53 10.77 -19.52
CA ASP A 254 -1.83 11.73 -18.44
C ASP A 254 -0.59 12.57 -18.07
N VAL A 255 0.58 11.93 -17.90
CA VAL A 255 1.87 12.62 -17.63
C VAL A 255 2.22 13.60 -18.76
N LYS A 256 1.94 13.25 -20.02
CA LYS A 256 2.17 14.14 -21.16
C LYS A 256 1.24 15.35 -21.15
N ASP A 257 -0.03 15.12 -20.81
CA ASP A 257 -1.06 16.17 -20.82
C ASP A 257 -1.06 17.00 -19.52
N ASN A 258 -0.46 16.49 -18.44
CA ASN A 258 -0.36 17.12 -17.13
C ASN A 258 1.06 17.01 -16.54
N PRO A 259 2.10 17.53 -17.21
CA PRO A 259 3.50 17.34 -16.81
C PRO A 259 3.84 17.95 -15.44
N SER A 260 3.11 18.98 -15.00
CA SER A 260 3.32 19.62 -13.70
C SER A 260 2.56 18.97 -12.54
N GLY A 261 1.52 18.18 -12.83
CA GLY A 261 0.59 17.65 -11.84
C GLY A 261 -0.54 18.61 -11.43
N PHE A 262 -0.60 19.85 -11.99
CA PHE A 262 -1.56 20.89 -11.56
C PHE A 262 -2.78 21.07 -12.48
N HIS A 263 -2.90 20.30 -13.57
CA HIS A 263 -4.02 20.48 -14.47
C HIS A 263 -5.32 19.98 -13.86
N LEU A 264 -6.33 20.84 -13.80
CA LEU A 264 -7.68 20.48 -13.36
C LEU A 264 -8.34 19.50 -14.33
N SER A 265 -8.04 19.59 -15.60
CA SER A 265 -8.59 18.72 -16.65
C SER A 265 -7.50 18.27 -17.62
N VAL A 266 -7.65 17.07 -18.15
CA VAL A 266 -6.88 16.56 -19.29
C VAL A 266 -7.86 16.01 -20.34
N PRO A 267 -7.45 15.89 -21.60
CA PRO A 267 -8.33 15.43 -22.66
C PRO A 267 -9.00 14.09 -22.32
N ASP A 268 -10.29 13.95 -22.63
CA ASP A 268 -11.15 12.77 -22.44
C ASP A 268 -11.34 12.32 -20.98
N ALA A 269 -10.60 12.85 -20.01
CA ALA A 269 -10.76 12.50 -18.60
C ALA A 269 -11.89 13.33 -17.94
N LYS A 270 -12.80 12.63 -17.27
CA LYS A 270 -13.93 13.21 -16.54
C LYS A 270 -13.89 12.80 -15.06
N ALA A 271 -15.03 12.87 -14.40
CA ALA A 271 -15.14 12.52 -12.99
C ALA A 271 -15.03 11.00 -12.78
N LEU A 272 -14.26 10.63 -11.78
CA LEU A 272 -14.17 9.29 -11.20
C LEU A 272 -14.72 9.36 -9.78
N PHE A 273 -15.69 8.51 -9.49
CA PHE A 273 -16.24 8.30 -8.16
C PHE A 273 -15.65 7.02 -7.59
N ILE A 274 -15.14 7.08 -6.36
CA ILE A 274 -14.60 5.93 -5.65
C ILE A 274 -15.29 5.84 -4.30
N ASP A 275 -15.80 4.66 -3.96
CA ASP A 275 -16.41 4.39 -2.67
C ASP A 275 -15.77 3.13 -2.08
N GLU A 276 -15.17 3.25 -0.89
CA GLU A 276 -14.54 2.15 -0.17
C GLU A 276 -15.13 2.04 1.24
N PHE A 277 -15.73 0.90 1.51
CA PHE A 277 -16.09 0.49 2.87
C PHE A 277 -15.02 -0.40 3.45
N GLY A 278 -14.60 -0.14 4.69
CA GLY A 278 -13.52 -0.90 5.30
C GLY A 278 -13.66 -1.12 6.80
N TYR A 279 -12.92 -2.12 7.26
CA TYR A 279 -12.67 -2.39 8.67
C TYR A 279 -11.16 -2.39 8.91
N LYS A 280 -10.67 -1.54 9.84
CA LYS A 280 -9.26 -1.41 10.17
C LYS A 280 -9.04 -1.52 11.67
N ARG A 281 -8.12 -2.36 12.07
CA ARG A 281 -7.70 -2.55 13.46
C ARG A 281 -6.18 -2.65 13.52
N ALA A 282 -5.57 -1.81 14.34
CA ALA A 282 -4.12 -1.90 14.60
C ALA A 282 -3.80 -3.08 15.51
N ALA A 283 -2.56 -3.60 15.41
CA ALA A 283 -2.07 -4.58 16.37
C ALA A 283 -1.97 -3.96 17.77
N SER A 284 -2.38 -4.74 18.78
CA SER A 284 -2.22 -4.43 20.20
C SER A 284 -1.68 -5.64 20.95
N ALA A 285 -1.50 -5.56 22.26
CA ALA A 285 -1.08 -6.72 23.05
C ALA A 285 -2.06 -7.90 22.92
N THR A 286 -3.37 -7.64 22.81
CA THR A 286 -4.43 -8.65 22.78
C THR A 286 -4.99 -8.92 21.38
N GLU A 287 -4.91 -7.97 20.45
CA GLU A 287 -5.54 -8.07 19.14
C GLU A 287 -4.51 -8.08 18.00
N ASN A 288 -4.72 -8.90 17.00
CA ASN A 288 -3.94 -8.91 15.76
C ASN A 288 -4.37 -7.73 14.86
N SER A 289 -3.45 -7.22 14.05
CA SER A 289 -3.78 -6.23 13.02
C SER A 289 -4.71 -6.85 11.97
N ALA A 290 -5.69 -6.08 11.51
CA ALA A 290 -6.57 -6.45 10.41
C ALA A 290 -6.98 -5.22 9.60
N TRP A 291 -7.05 -5.36 8.27
CA TRP A 291 -7.57 -4.34 7.39
C TRP A 291 -8.29 -4.98 6.21
N PHE A 292 -9.63 -4.90 6.20
CA PHE A 292 -10.48 -5.42 5.13
C PHE A 292 -11.16 -4.26 4.41
N ARG A 293 -11.27 -4.35 3.09
CA ARG A 293 -11.80 -3.30 2.21
C ARG A 293 -12.62 -3.89 1.09
N ALA A 294 -13.71 -3.21 0.76
CA ALA A 294 -14.50 -3.44 -0.45
C ALA A 294 -14.67 -2.09 -1.14
N GLY A 295 -14.22 -1.96 -2.36
CA GLY A 295 -14.27 -0.71 -3.09
C GLY A 295 -14.91 -0.85 -4.45
N THR A 296 -15.57 0.22 -4.89
CA THR A 296 -16.17 0.40 -6.21
C THR A 296 -15.64 1.66 -6.86
N LEU A 297 -15.45 1.61 -8.17
CA LEU A 297 -15.03 2.74 -8.99
C LEU A 297 -16.05 2.93 -10.10
N TYR A 298 -16.50 4.17 -10.31
CA TYR A 298 -17.35 4.54 -11.45
C TYR A 298 -16.77 5.76 -12.14
N ASN A 299 -16.36 5.57 -13.39
CA ASN A 299 -15.66 6.58 -14.19
C ASN A 299 -16.55 7.04 -15.34
N THR A 300 -16.83 8.33 -15.40
CA THR A 300 -17.66 8.94 -16.45
C THR A 300 -16.86 9.33 -17.70
N SER A 301 -15.57 9.00 -17.78
CA SER A 301 -14.74 9.23 -18.96
C SER A 301 -15.09 8.27 -20.10
N HIS A 302 -14.82 8.72 -21.32
CA HIS A 302 -15.09 7.94 -22.53
C HIS A 302 -13.86 7.11 -22.92
N TYR A 303 -13.98 5.80 -22.81
CA TYR A 303 -12.96 4.85 -23.25
C TYR A 303 -13.27 4.37 -24.67
N THR A 304 -12.27 3.94 -25.41
CA THR A 304 -12.49 3.29 -26.71
C THR A 304 -12.71 1.79 -26.50
N GLU A 305 -13.86 1.29 -26.91
CA GLU A 305 -14.16 -0.14 -26.86
C GLU A 305 -13.30 -0.94 -27.85
N PHE A 306 -12.83 -2.10 -27.45
CA PHE A 306 -11.91 -2.89 -28.25
C PHE A 306 -12.53 -3.41 -29.55
N LYS A 307 -13.78 -3.89 -29.51
CA LYS A 307 -14.45 -4.50 -30.67
C LYS A 307 -15.08 -3.48 -31.61
N THR A 308 -15.84 -2.56 -31.05
CA THR A 308 -16.62 -1.60 -31.82
C THR A 308 -15.80 -0.40 -32.27
N GLN A 309 -14.69 -0.10 -31.59
CA GLN A 309 -13.91 1.14 -31.73
C GLN A 309 -14.70 2.41 -31.43
N GLU A 310 -15.89 2.27 -30.86
CA GLU A 310 -16.73 3.38 -30.42
C GLU A 310 -16.32 3.85 -29.03
N LYS A 311 -16.80 5.02 -28.67
CA LYS A 311 -16.58 5.57 -27.31
C LYS A 311 -17.63 5.00 -26.35
N SER A 312 -17.19 4.35 -25.28
CA SER A 312 -18.07 3.97 -24.17
C SER A 312 -18.59 5.22 -23.45
N GLU A 313 -19.71 5.11 -22.77
CA GLU A 313 -20.24 6.18 -21.93
C GLU A 313 -19.57 6.23 -20.56
N ASN A 314 -19.00 5.14 -20.10
CA ASN A 314 -18.36 5.01 -18.79
C ASN A 314 -17.38 3.83 -18.73
N ASN A 315 -16.65 3.74 -17.62
CA ASN A 315 -15.91 2.57 -17.19
C ASN A 315 -16.18 2.33 -15.69
N TYR A 316 -16.03 1.12 -15.21
CA TYR A 316 -16.22 0.81 -13.80
C TYR A 316 -15.30 -0.32 -13.34
N GLY A 317 -15.17 -0.45 -12.04
CA GLY A 317 -14.40 -1.54 -11.42
C GLY A 317 -14.81 -1.75 -9.98
N MET A 318 -14.38 -2.88 -9.44
CA MET A 318 -14.55 -3.21 -8.03
C MET A 318 -13.37 -4.02 -7.52
N TYR A 319 -13.13 -3.92 -6.23
CA TYR A 319 -12.12 -4.73 -5.56
C TYR A 319 -12.55 -5.18 -4.17
N LEU A 320 -12.02 -6.31 -3.76
CA LEU A 320 -11.98 -6.77 -2.39
C LEU A 320 -10.53 -6.94 -1.97
N ALA A 321 -10.16 -6.40 -0.82
CA ALA A 321 -8.81 -6.51 -0.30
C ALA A 321 -8.81 -6.79 1.20
N GLY A 322 -7.91 -7.65 1.65
CA GLY A 322 -7.80 -8.02 3.04
C GLY A 322 -6.36 -8.25 3.46
N THR A 323 -5.95 -7.65 4.58
CA THR A 323 -4.65 -7.87 5.23
C THR A 323 -4.91 -8.30 6.66
N LEU A 324 -4.41 -9.45 7.07
CA LEU A 324 -4.62 -10.02 8.41
C LEU A 324 -3.29 -10.47 9.01
N GLN A 325 -2.97 -10.00 10.20
CA GLN A 325 -1.89 -10.56 11.01
C GLN A 325 -2.33 -11.91 11.58
N VAL A 326 -1.60 -12.98 11.25
CA VAL A 326 -1.94 -14.36 11.67
C VAL A 326 -1.04 -14.87 12.79
N SER A 327 0.09 -14.22 13.04
CA SER A 327 0.93 -14.52 14.19
C SER A 327 1.50 -13.25 14.81
N LYS A 328 1.78 -13.29 16.12
CA LYS A 328 2.26 -12.16 16.90
C LYS A 328 3.24 -12.65 17.97
N PRO A 329 4.40 -13.22 17.57
CA PRO A 329 5.34 -13.82 18.50
C PRO A 329 5.96 -12.83 19.49
N TRP A 330 5.92 -11.52 19.18
CA TRP A 330 6.52 -10.46 19.99
C TRP A 330 5.48 -9.56 20.67
N GLY A 331 4.19 -9.89 20.55
CA GLY A 331 3.10 -9.10 21.16
C GLY A 331 2.82 -7.75 20.49
N ASP A 332 3.41 -7.45 19.33
CA ASP A 332 3.28 -6.19 18.60
C ASP A 332 2.90 -6.39 17.11
N ALA A 333 3.20 -5.44 16.24
CA ALA A 333 2.94 -5.53 14.80
C ALA A 333 3.89 -6.47 14.05
N ARG A 334 4.87 -7.11 14.71
CA ARG A 334 5.74 -8.09 14.07
C ARG A 334 5.07 -9.46 13.98
N GLY A 335 5.49 -10.24 13.00
CA GLY A 335 4.97 -11.59 12.75
C GLY A 335 4.44 -11.77 11.35
N TRP A 336 3.72 -12.86 11.12
CA TRP A 336 3.16 -13.20 9.83
C TRP A 336 1.87 -12.48 9.53
N TYR A 337 1.74 -12.06 8.28
CA TYR A 337 0.55 -11.46 7.67
C TYR A 337 0.16 -12.24 6.42
N LEU A 338 -1.14 -12.31 6.17
CA LEU A 338 -1.72 -12.72 4.91
C LEU A 338 -2.40 -11.51 4.28
N ASP A 339 -2.15 -11.30 3.00
CA ASP A 339 -2.80 -10.25 2.19
C ASP A 339 -3.41 -10.88 0.95
N SER A 340 -4.62 -10.49 0.60
CA SER A 340 -5.30 -10.94 -0.60
C SER A 340 -6.06 -9.80 -1.26
N LYS A 341 -6.11 -9.82 -2.61
CA LYS A 341 -6.88 -8.88 -3.41
C LYS A 341 -7.56 -9.59 -4.56
N LEU A 342 -8.79 -9.19 -4.83
CA LEU A 342 -9.60 -9.63 -5.96
C LEU A 342 -10.12 -8.40 -6.67
N ASP A 343 -9.88 -8.30 -7.97
CA ASP A 343 -10.24 -7.13 -8.77
C ASP A 343 -11.06 -7.55 -10.00
N TYR A 344 -11.97 -6.67 -10.40
CA TYR A 344 -12.79 -6.84 -11.58
C TYR A 344 -13.05 -5.51 -12.29
N SER A 345 -13.09 -5.56 -13.62
CA SER A 345 -13.56 -4.48 -14.50
C SER A 345 -14.11 -5.06 -15.81
N PRO A 346 -14.87 -4.31 -16.64
CA PRO A 346 -15.41 -4.79 -17.90
C PRO A 346 -14.35 -5.21 -18.92
N ASP A 347 -14.67 -6.22 -19.73
CA ASP A 347 -13.83 -6.71 -20.82
C ASP A 347 -13.70 -5.72 -22.00
N SER A 348 -14.71 -4.88 -22.19
CA SER A 348 -14.83 -4.07 -23.41
C SER A 348 -13.77 -2.98 -23.54
N VAL A 349 -13.28 -2.46 -22.41
CA VAL A 349 -12.39 -1.28 -22.39
C VAL A 349 -11.13 -1.46 -21.53
N ASN A 350 -11.01 -2.55 -20.76
CA ASN A 350 -9.89 -2.79 -19.88
C ASN A 350 -9.05 -3.97 -20.36
N ALA A 351 -7.78 -3.75 -20.65
CA ALA A 351 -6.87 -4.79 -21.14
C ALA A 351 -6.68 -5.93 -20.12
N ILE A 352 -6.63 -5.61 -18.83
CA ILE A 352 -6.69 -6.58 -17.73
C ILE A 352 -8.02 -6.36 -17.01
N ASN A 353 -8.91 -7.35 -17.08
CA ASN A 353 -10.27 -7.24 -16.56
C ASN A 353 -10.48 -7.91 -15.21
N LYS A 354 -9.58 -8.79 -14.80
CA LYS A 354 -9.61 -9.49 -13.50
C LYS A 354 -8.20 -9.67 -12.98
N ALA A 355 -8.04 -9.58 -11.67
CA ALA A 355 -6.80 -9.97 -11.01
C ALA A 355 -7.08 -10.64 -9.67
N ILE A 356 -6.21 -11.59 -9.32
CA ILE A 356 -6.19 -12.26 -8.03
C ILE A 356 -4.77 -12.16 -7.51
N GLN A 357 -4.61 -11.64 -6.30
CA GLN A 357 -3.33 -11.55 -5.61
C GLN A 357 -3.42 -12.21 -4.26
N PHE A 358 -2.39 -12.94 -3.91
CA PHE A 358 -2.19 -13.50 -2.56
C PHE A 358 -0.74 -13.30 -2.15
N THR A 359 -0.52 -12.80 -0.93
CA THR A 359 0.82 -12.56 -0.38
C THR A 359 0.86 -12.99 1.08
N ALA A 360 1.88 -13.74 1.47
CA ALA A 360 2.25 -13.96 2.86
C ALA A 360 3.53 -13.20 3.14
N PHE A 361 3.57 -12.41 4.22
CA PHE A 361 4.77 -11.69 4.60
C PHE A 361 4.99 -11.71 6.11
N ASN A 362 6.26 -11.65 6.51
CA ASN A 362 6.69 -11.63 7.91
C ASN A 362 7.43 -10.34 8.20
N VAL A 363 6.95 -9.56 9.15
CA VAL A 363 7.60 -8.36 9.68
C VAL A 363 8.43 -8.74 10.89
N GLY A 364 9.72 -8.42 10.89
CA GLY A 364 10.65 -8.77 11.96
C GLY A 364 10.84 -10.29 12.11
N PRO A 365 11.27 -11.01 11.03
CA PRO A 365 11.38 -12.46 11.03
C PRO A 365 12.37 -13.01 12.08
N PHE A 366 13.32 -12.19 12.51
CA PHE A 366 14.33 -12.57 13.48
C PHE A 366 14.38 -11.58 14.66
N VAL A 367 14.72 -12.07 15.86
CA VAL A 367 14.79 -11.27 17.10
C VAL A 367 15.71 -10.06 16.95
N ASN A 368 16.89 -10.26 16.36
CA ASN A 368 17.89 -9.22 16.15
C ASN A 368 17.69 -8.40 14.87
N ARG A 369 16.62 -8.68 14.09
CA ARG A 369 16.28 -8.03 12.82
C ARG A 369 14.80 -7.59 12.81
N PRO A 370 14.35 -6.75 13.77
CA PRO A 370 12.92 -6.44 13.96
C PRO A 370 12.33 -5.56 12.86
N ALA A 371 13.15 -4.92 12.04
CA ALA A 371 12.73 -4.03 10.97
C ALA A 371 12.87 -4.64 9.56
N ASP A 372 13.31 -5.89 9.49
CA ASP A 372 13.39 -6.62 8.22
C ASP A 372 12.01 -7.17 7.85
N MET A 373 11.84 -7.50 6.58
CA MET A 373 10.63 -8.14 6.10
C MET A 373 10.95 -9.23 5.07
N PHE A 374 10.31 -10.38 5.21
CA PHE A 374 10.31 -11.45 4.22
C PHE A 374 8.91 -11.55 3.60
N ALA A 375 8.81 -11.79 2.30
CA ALA A 375 7.53 -11.99 1.64
C ALA A 375 7.60 -13.03 0.53
N VAL A 376 6.48 -13.74 0.34
CA VAL A 376 6.17 -14.57 -0.80
C VAL A 376 4.79 -14.21 -1.31
N GLY A 377 4.62 -14.15 -2.62
CA GLY A 377 3.33 -13.75 -3.20
C GLY A 377 3.12 -14.31 -4.59
N VAL A 378 1.87 -14.38 -4.98
CA VAL A 378 1.45 -14.73 -6.34
C VAL A 378 0.40 -13.74 -6.81
N THR A 379 0.52 -13.31 -8.06
CA THR A 379 -0.46 -12.44 -8.73
C THR A 379 -0.80 -13.05 -10.08
N LYS A 380 -2.09 -13.27 -10.32
CA LYS A 380 -2.61 -13.70 -11.62
C LYS A 380 -3.55 -12.63 -12.16
N SER A 381 -3.23 -12.08 -13.33
CA SER A 381 -4.01 -11.07 -14.01
C SER A 381 -4.50 -11.62 -15.34
N TYR A 382 -5.80 -11.51 -15.60
CA TYR A 382 -6.44 -12.05 -16.81
C TYR A 382 -6.62 -10.94 -17.84
N TYR A 383 -6.19 -11.20 -19.05
CA TYR A 383 -6.42 -10.32 -20.18
C TYR A 383 -7.85 -10.41 -20.68
N SER A 384 -8.40 -9.27 -21.10
CA SER A 384 -9.73 -9.14 -21.67
C SER A 384 -9.92 -10.12 -22.84
N LYS A 385 -11.04 -10.82 -22.80
CA LYS A 385 -11.42 -11.69 -23.93
C LYS A 385 -11.68 -10.88 -25.20
N GLU A 386 -12.33 -9.73 -25.08
CA GLU A 386 -12.64 -8.88 -26.23
C GLU A 386 -11.37 -8.35 -26.90
N LEU A 387 -10.38 -7.90 -26.12
CA LEU A 387 -9.10 -7.49 -26.65
C LEU A 387 -8.39 -8.64 -27.37
N ARG A 388 -8.38 -9.84 -26.77
CA ARG A 388 -7.78 -11.04 -27.41
C ARG A 388 -8.48 -11.42 -28.72
N ASP A 389 -9.83 -11.38 -28.76
CA ASP A 389 -10.60 -11.67 -29.97
C ASP A 389 -10.23 -10.71 -31.11
N VAL A 390 -10.03 -9.41 -30.80
CA VAL A 390 -9.59 -8.41 -31.80
C VAL A 390 -8.20 -8.73 -32.34
N TYR A 391 -7.24 -9.06 -31.48
CA TYR A 391 -5.87 -9.39 -31.90
C TYR A 391 -5.83 -10.72 -32.67
N ALA A 392 -6.64 -11.71 -32.28
CA ALA A 392 -6.79 -12.96 -33.04
C ALA A 392 -7.35 -12.71 -34.43
N GLY A 393 -8.26 -11.74 -34.61
CA GLY A 393 -8.76 -11.30 -35.92
C GLY A 393 -7.66 -10.73 -36.83
N TYR A 394 -6.57 -10.21 -36.27
CA TYR A 394 -5.37 -9.79 -37.01
C TYR A 394 -4.32 -10.91 -37.16
N GLY A 395 -4.64 -12.14 -36.75
CA GLY A 395 -3.71 -13.27 -36.79
C GLY A 395 -2.59 -13.21 -35.76
N MET A 396 -2.75 -12.40 -34.72
CA MET A 396 -1.75 -12.24 -33.67
C MET A 396 -2.01 -13.20 -32.51
N ASP A 397 -0.94 -13.86 -32.04
CA ASP A 397 -1.01 -14.70 -30.84
C ASP A 397 -1.00 -13.86 -29.56
N THR A 398 -1.86 -14.23 -28.58
CA THR A 398 -2.06 -13.47 -27.35
C THR A 398 -2.09 -14.36 -26.11
N ALA A 399 -1.53 -13.88 -25.00
CA ALA A 399 -1.65 -14.54 -23.72
C ALA A 399 -3.07 -14.39 -23.13
N ASN A 400 -3.56 -15.44 -22.46
CA ASN A 400 -4.84 -15.41 -21.75
C ASN A 400 -4.72 -14.71 -20.39
N TYR A 401 -3.58 -14.82 -19.76
CA TYR A 401 -3.27 -14.26 -18.44
C TYR A 401 -1.76 -14.09 -18.29
N THR A 402 -1.36 -13.27 -17.35
CA THR A 402 -0.01 -13.28 -16.78
C THR A 402 -0.08 -13.82 -15.35
N LEU A 403 0.92 -14.62 -14.96
CA LEU A 403 1.07 -15.16 -13.61
C LEU A 403 2.47 -14.83 -13.12
N ALA A 404 2.57 -14.16 -11.99
CA ALA A 404 3.84 -13.88 -11.34
C ALA A 404 3.88 -14.49 -9.93
N ALA A 405 4.96 -15.16 -9.61
CA ALA A 405 5.26 -15.68 -8.27
C ALA A 405 6.57 -15.04 -7.78
N THR A 406 6.51 -14.38 -6.63
CA THR A 406 7.63 -13.59 -6.10
C THR A 406 8.03 -14.07 -4.73
N THR A 407 9.33 -14.10 -4.45
CA THR A 407 9.89 -14.12 -3.10
C THR A 407 10.83 -12.94 -2.94
N SER A 408 10.81 -12.29 -1.76
CA SER A 408 11.68 -11.14 -1.51
C SER A 408 12.03 -10.98 -0.03
N TYR A 409 13.17 -10.34 0.20
CA TYR A 409 13.65 -9.99 1.53
C TYR A 409 14.09 -8.52 1.57
N ALA A 410 13.48 -7.76 2.46
CA ALA A 410 13.84 -6.37 2.75
C ALA A 410 14.71 -6.33 4.00
N ALA A 411 16.00 -6.10 3.81
CA ALA A 411 16.98 -6.00 4.88
C ALA A 411 17.18 -4.55 5.30
N ARG A 412 16.96 -4.22 6.57
CA ARG A 412 17.38 -2.93 7.11
C ARG A 412 18.89 -2.98 7.38
N LEU A 413 19.67 -2.28 6.57
CA LEU A 413 21.13 -2.20 6.72
C LEU A 413 21.51 -1.29 7.90
N THR A 414 20.85 -0.17 8.03
CA THR A 414 20.97 0.81 9.12
C THR A 414 19.65 1.59 9.21
N PRO A 415 19.42 2.40 10.26
CA PRO A 415 18.24 3.27 10.30
C PRO A 415 18.08 4.07 9.02
N GLY A 416 16.94 3.90 8.35
CA GLY A 416 16.59 4.59 7.10
C GLY A 416 17.22 4.04 5.82
N ILE A 417 18.05 2.99 5.85
CA ILE A 417 18.60 2.36 4.64
C ILE A 417 18.15 0.90 4.55
N TYR A 418 17.49 0.57 3.46
CA TYR A 418 16.97 -0.76 3.20
C TYR A 418 17.47 -1.29 1.86
N LEU A 419 17.96 -2.53 1.85
CA LEU A 419 18.21 -3.31 0.65
C LEU A 419 17.07 -4.32 0.51
N ILE A 420 16.42 -4.32 -0.64
CA ILE A 420 15.35 -5.27 -0.95
C ILE A 420 15.81 -6.11 -2.13
N SER A 421 15.92 -7.41 -1.92
CA SER A 421 16.28 -8.38 -2.95
C SER A 421 15.11 -9.31 -3.21
N GLY A 422 14.84 -9.62 -4.46
CA GLY A 422 13.73 -10.50 -4.82
C GLY A 422 13.94 -11.25 -6.13
N LEU A 423 13.22 -12.36 -6.24
CA LEU A 423 13.09 -13.14 -7.46
C LEU A 423 11.61 -13.24 -7.81
N THR A 424 11.28 -12.92 -9.05
CA THR A 424 9.92 -13.05 -9.60
C THR A 424 9.94 -13.94 -10.83
N TYR A 425 9.34 -15.13 -10.72
CA TYR A 425 9.00 -15.93 -11.90
C TYR A 425 7.73 -15.36 -12.53
N THR A 426 7.74 -15.13 -13.84
CA THR A 426 6.60 -14.59 -14.59
C THR A 426 6.31 -15.46 -15.79
N HIS A 427 5.15 -16.11 -15.78
CA HIS A 427 4.59 -16.77 -16.95
C HIS A 427 3.81 -15.75 -17.79
N ASN A 428 4.04 -15.75 -19.11
CA ASN A 428 3.54 -14.74 -20.04
C ASN A 428 3.84 -13.29 -19.60
N PRO A 429 5.12 -12.86 -19.62
CA PRO A 429 5.50 -11.51 -19.20
C PRO A 429 4.95 -10.41 -20.12
N VAL A 430 4.43 -10.76 -21.30
CA VAL A 430 3.88 -9.86 -22.32
C VAL A 430 2.54 -10.39 -22.81
N PHE A 431 1.63 -9.49 -23.16
CA PHE A 431 0.34 -9.82 -23.76
C PHE A 431 0.46 -10.40 -25.18
N THR A 432 1.24 -9.71 -26.05
CA THR A 432 1.46 -10.07 -27.44
C THR A 432 2.77 -9.50 -27.98
N PRO A 433 3.54 -10.22 -28.81
CA PRO A 433 3.42 -11.67 -29.03
C PRO A 433 3.71 -12.45 -27.73
N VAL A 434 3.21 -13.67 -27.64
CA VAL A 434 3.49 -14.54 -26.49
C VAL A 434 5.00 -14.80 -26.39
N HIS A 435 5.55 -14.56 -25.20
CA HIS A 435 6.97 -14.76 -24.89
C HIS A 435 7.15 -15.93 -23.92
N SER A 436 8.36 -16.52 -23.93
CA SER A 436 8.80 -17.47 -22.92
C SER A 436 8.75 -16.85 -21.52
N ASP A 437 8.65 -17.72 -20.52
CA ASP A 437 8.63 -17.33 -19.12
C ASP A 437 9.90 -16.58 -18.74
N ALA A 438 9.78 -15.63 -17.82
CA ALA A 438 10.88 -14.82 -17.31
C ALA A 438 11.18 -15.15 -15.85
N LEU A 439 12.44 -15.05 -15.44
CA LEU A 439 12.85 -15.08 -14.04
C LEU A 439 13.59 -13.79 -13.72
N LEU A 440 12.89 -12.87 -13.07
CA LEU A 440 13.38 -11.52 -12.82
C LEU A 440 14.09 -11.45 -11.47
N LEU A 441 15.39 -11.18 -11.50
CA LEU A 441 16.13 -10.68 -10.33
C LEU A 441 15.79 -9.21 -10.13
N GLN A 442 15.38 -8.85 -8.92
CA GLN A 442 15.00 -7.49 -8.56
C GLN A 442 15.79 -7.06 -7.32
N GLU A 443 16.44 -5.93 -7.43
CA GLU A 443 17.19 -5.31 -6.34
C GLU A 443 16.72 -3.88 -6.15
N SER A 444 16.57 -3.44 -4.90
CA SER A 444 16.22 -2.06 -4.60
C SER A 444 16.97 -1.56 -3.38
N LEU A 445 17.60 -0.40 -3.51
CA LEU A 445 18.26 0.30 -2.40
C LEU A 445 17.48 1.57 -2.07
N ASN A 446 16.90 1.62 -0.88
CA ASN A 446 16.00 2.68 -0.44
C ASN A 446 16.61 3.48 0.71
N PHE A 447 16.48 4.81 0.61
CA PHE A 447 16.96 5.77 1.60
C PHE A 447 15.78 6.60 2.12
N LEU A 448 15.58 6.61 3.43
CA LEU A 448 14.52 7.35 4.12
C LEU A 448 15.14 8.44 4.99
N PHE A 449 14.86 9.69 4.66
CA PHE A 449 15.30 10.89 5.38
C PHE A 449 14.19 11.55 6.18
#